data_4262e0af677732580903c1120fdf888f
#
_entry.id   4262e0af677732580903c1120fdf888f
#
_cell.length_a   1.000
_cell.length_b   1.000
_cell.length_c   1.000
_cell.angle_alpha   90.00
_cell.angle_beta   90.00
_cell.angle_gamma   90.00
#
_symmetry.space_group_name_H-M   'P 1'
#
loop_
_entity.id
_entity.type
_entity.pdbx_description
1 polymer ?
#
loop_
_entity_poly.entity_id
_entity_poly.type
_entity_poly.pdbx_seq_one_letter_code
_entity_poly.pdbx_strand_id
1 'polypeptide(L)'
;EERLLISKRLGGHPLALQLYQPEFDLPEQSVNVQRYVEDTVLSNLGKQEKDSLNLLSMEPIPIMSENSLVSDSIGIFDEQALLKWSSDNLNVEVQHLIRNVRRSFLDLNQQKQLHQKLSEHWHNISRSVQEDMILLFHQISSGNVNMVELIEEQLISISTNKSNFLAVLIEQALELRPESSDLHYFAAKVAAHRCELSILKHHIGNIEEERKSELNLQLAYLEGRTEDAERIFSQNMNHKDPHTVNKMAISAASRRIDDRIFDQNIDEELIADVRKYLSKIDISKLNKEVKSAALIAITVIKHSLALLESDINAAEKFSLSVGELGLEAESLMLILRSKQQIFRLKNNEISIEETIQFIDNAVSSQTNLIYSDSIRLNLVEALIPFDIKLANEQFKLLRKPEDDIKSNTYYRYVARWWLCKSYFSPSEKLTCLRESISVHKTAGCTRAAKILESRLHSFV
;
A
#
# COMPACT_ATOMS: atom_id res chain seq x y z
N GLU A 1 -15.83 5.92 -44.28
CA GLU A 1 -15.69 4.48 -44.56
C GLU A 1 -14.27 4.00 -44.29
N GLU A 2 -13.23 4.67 -44.79
CA GLU A 2 -11.81 4.29 -44.62
C GLU A 2 -11.39 4.25 -43.15
N ARG A 3 -11.71 5.26 -42.33
CA ARG A 3 -11.42 5.30 -40.89
C ARG A 3 -12.07 4.15 -40.12
N LEU A 4 -13.26 3.75 -40.54
CA LEU A 4 -13.99 2.64 -39.90
C LEU A 4 -13.34 1.28 -40.27
N LEU A 5 -12.86 1.17 -41.53
CA LEU A 5 -12.12 0.00 -41.99
C LEU A 5 -10.78 -0.16 -41.26
N ILE A 6 -10.03 0.94 -41.10
CA ILE A 6 -8.76 0.97 -40.36
C ILE A 6 -9.00 0.55 -38.91
N SER A 7 -9.98 1.17 -38.24
CA SER A 7 -10.33 0.84 -36.87
C SER A 7 -10.71 -0.64 -36.70
N LYS A 8 -11.52 -1.17 -37.63
CA LYS A 8 -11.97 -2.57 -37.59
C LYS A 8 -10.81 -3.55 -37.84
N ARG A 9 -9.89 -3.25 -38.75
CA ARG A 9 -8.72 -4.11 -39.05
C ARG A 9 -7.67 -4.08 -37.96
N LEU A 10 -7.50 -2.97 -37.25
CA LEU A 10 -6.61 -2.81 -36.09
C LEU A 10 -7.29 -3.18 -34.75
N GLY A 11 -8.48 -3.83 -34.83
CA GLY A 11 -9.21 -4.27 -33.63
C GLY A 11 -9.67 -3.15 -32.70
N GLY A 12 -9.72 -1.91 -33.20
CA GLY A 12 -10.08 -0.72 -32.40
C GLY A 12 -9.02 -0.34 -31.36
N HIS A 13 -7.83 -0.94 -31.41
CA HIS A 13 -6.80 -0.72 -30.42
C HIS A 13 -6.22 0.72 -30.57
N PRO A 14 -6.32 1.61 -29.54
CA PRO A 14 -5.96 3.02 -29.66
C PRO A 14 -4.52 3.25 -30.14
N LEU A 15 -3.56 2.50 -29.58
CA LEU A 15 -2.16 2.64 -29.94
C LEU A 15 -1.87 2.13 -31.38
N ALA A 16 -2.48 1.02 -31.77
CA ALA A 16 -2.32 0.52 -33.14
C ALA A 16 -2.88 1.51 -34.17
N LEU A 17 -3.95 2.22 -33.81
CA LEU A 17 -4.51 3.32 -34.61
C LEU A 17 -3.57 4.54 -34.66
N GLN A 18 -2.93 4.87 -33.55
CA GLN A 18 -1.99 5.99 -33.46
C GLN A 18 -0.70 5.72 -34.25
N LEU A 19 -0.24 4.48 -34.26
CA LEU A 19 0.99 4.06 -34.96
C LEU A 19 0.74 3.74 -36.44
N TYR A 20 -0.54 3.73 -36.91
CA TYR A 20 -0.85 3.50 -38.31
C TYR A 20 -0.38 4.68 -39.17
N GLN A 21 0.39 4.34 -40.19
CA GLN A 21 0.79 5.27 -41.26
C GLN A 21 0.17 4.82 -42.58
N PRO A 22 -0.34 5.74 -43.39
CA PRO A 22 -1.03 5.39 -44.67
C PRO A 22 -0.17 4.61 -45.67
N GLU A 23 1.15 4.70 -45.50
CA GLU A 23 2.13 4.00 -46.35
C GLU A 23 2.24 2.50 -45.99
N PHE A 24 1.71 2.07 -44.85
CA PHE A 24 1.73 0.67 -44.44
C PHE A 24 0.45 -0.07 -44.83
N ASP A 25 0.61 -1.29 -45.30
CA ASP A 25 -0.53 -2.15 -45.60
C ASP A 25 -1.30 -2.47 -44.32
N LEU A 26 -2.63 -2.33 -44.37
CA LEU A 26 -3.49 -2.74 -43.28
C LEU A 26 -3.47 -4.27 -43.12
N PRO A 27 -3.36 -4.80 -41.89
CA PRO A 27 -3.41 -6.23 -41.68
C PRO A 27 -4.73 -6.83 -42.19
N GLU A 28 -4.69 -8.05 -42.73
CA GLU A 28 -5.91 -8.79 -43.05
C GLU A 28 -6.75 -9.01 -41.78
N GLN A 29 -8.07 -9.22 -41.92
CA GLN A 29 -9.01 -9.31 -40.79
C GLN A 29 -8.67 -10.40 -39.75
N SER A 30 -7.78 -11.33 -40.08
CA SER A 30 -7.33 -12.45 -39.22
C SER A 30 -5.96 -12.25 -38.59
N VAL A 31 -5.23 -11.16 -38.91
CA VAL A 31 -3.89 -10.93 -38.39
C VAL A 31 -3.96 -10.35 -36.98
N ASN A 32 -3.30 -11.02 -36.05
CA ASN A 32 -3.15 -10.55 -34.67
C ASN A 32 -2.42 -9.19 -34.66
N VAL A 33 -2.96 -8.22 -33.90
CA VAL A 33 -2.36 -6.88 -33.69
C VAL A 33 -0.88 -6.99 -33.27
N GLN A 34 -0.50 -8.03 -32.53
CA GLN A 34 0.89 -8.27 -32.15
C GLN A 34 1.81 -8.46 -33.36
N ARG A 35 1.38 -9.28 -34.34
CA ARG A 35 2.14 -9.51 -35.57
C ARG A 35 2.24 -8.25 -36.40
N TYR A 36 1.14 -7.47 -36.50
CA TYR A 36 1.17 -6.18 -37.18
C TYR A 36 2.20 -5.21 -36.56
N VAL A 37 2.25 -5.13 -35.23
CA VAL A 37 3.24 -4.29 -34.53
C VAL A 37 4.66 -4.74 -34.86
N GLU A 38 4.96 -6.04 -34.80
CA GLU A 38 6.31 -6.56 -35.06
C GLU A 38 6.73 -6.38 -36.54
N ASP A 39 5.86 -6.74 -37.48
CA ASP A 39 6.17 -6.77 -38.90
C ASP A 39 6.15 -5.37 -39.55
N THR A 40 5.41 -4.42 -38.98
CA THR A 40 5.21 -3.09 -39.55
C THR A 40 5.85 -2.00 -38.72
N VAL A 41 5.46 -1.87 -37.44
CA VAL A 41 5.90 -0.77 -36.56
C VAL A 41 7.38 -0.94 -36.17
N LEU A 42 7.77 -2.18 -35.82
CA LEU A 42 9.12 -2.49 -35.37
C LEU A 42 10.05 -2.97 -36.50
N SER A 43 9.55 -3.05 -37.74
CA SER A 43 10.36 -3.48 -38.90
C SER A 43 11.52 -2.51 -39.20
N ASN A 44 11.33 -1.23 -38.93
CA ASN A 44 12.32 -0.16 -39.17
C ASN A 44 13.47 -0.16 -38.15
N LEU A 45 13.31 -0.88 -37.03
CA LEU A 45 14.36 -0.99 -36.01
C LEU A 45 15.42 -2.00 -36.43
N GLY A 46 16.70 -1.58 -36.36
CA GLY A 46 17.84 -2.47 -36.50
C GLY A 46 17.91 -3.50 -35.36
N LYS A 47 18.79 -4.47 -35.50
CA LYS A 47 18.96 -5.52 -34.48
C LYS A 47 19.34 -4.94 -33.12
N GLN A 48 20.30 -4.01 -33.08
CA GLN A 48 20.77 -3.38 -31.86
C GLN A 48 19.64 -2.59 -31.15
N GLU A 49 18.83 -1.87 -31.92
CA GLU A 49 17.69 -1.11 -31.41
C GLU A 49 16.60 -2.05 -30.85
N LYS A 50 16.32 -3.17 -31.53
CA LYS A 50 15.42 -4.20 -31.01
C LYS A 50 15.91 -4.83 -29.70
N ASP A 51 17.22 -5.07 -29.59
CA ASP A 51 17.83 -5.58 -28.36
C ASP A 51 17.73 -4.55 -27.22
N SER A 52 17.95 -3.26 -27.51
CA SER A 52 17.76 -2.16 -26.56
C SER A 52 16.30 -2.00 -26.15
N LEU A 53 15.35 -2.12 -27.09
CA LEU A 53 13.92 -2.06 -26.78
C LEU A 53 13.48 -3.27 -25.93
N ASN A 54 14.08 -4.45 -26.14
CA ASN A 54 13.84 -5.61 -25.27
C ASN A 54 14.25 -5.30 -23.82
N LEU A 55 15.44 -4.73 -23.59
CA LEU A 55 15.91 -4.35 -22.26
C LEU A 55 14.95 -3.36 -21.60
N LEU A 56 14.60 -2.27 -22.28
CA LEU A 56 13.68 -1.27 -21.74
C LEU A 56 12.27 -1.85 -21.49
N SER A 57 11.86 -2.84 -22.29
CA SER A 57 10.57 -3.52 -22.10
C SER A 57 10.52 -4.39 -20.83
N MET A 58 11.67 -4.77 -20.26
CA MET A 58 11.73 -5.55 -19.01
C MET A 58 11.61 -4.68 -17.74
N GLU A 59 11.76 -3.36 -17.84
CA GLU A 59 11.61 -2.49 -16.67
C GLU A 59 10.19 -2.58 -16.09
N PRO A 60 10.03 -2.75 -14.76
CA PRO A 60 8.72 -2.96 -14.14
C PRO A 60 7.86 -1.70 -14.06
N ILE A 61 8.48 -0.54 -13.98
CA ILE A 61 7.86 0.78 -13.80
C ILE A 61 8.59 1.81 -14.68
N PRO A 62 8.02 3.02 -14.89
CA PRO A 62 8.74 4.11 -15.54
C PRO A 62 10.04 4.45 -14.80
N ILE A 63 11.13 4.61 -15.54
CA ILE A 63 12.46 4.90 -15.03
C ILE A 63 12.96 6.25 -15.52
N MET A 64 13.87 6.89 -14.79
CA MET A 64 14.55 8.09 -15.28
C MET A 64 15.31 7.77 -16.56
N SER A 65 15.10 8.56 -17.61
CA SER A 65 15.70 8.31 -18.94
C SER A 65 17.23 8.24 -18.91
N GLU A 66 17.86 9.04 -18.08
CA GLU A 66 19.32 9.06 -17.89
C GLU A 66 19.86 7.84 -17.14
N ASN A 67 19.04 7.21 -16.30
CA ASN A 67 19.39 6.01 -15.55
C ASN A 67 19.15 4.71 -16.33
N SER A 68 18.58 4.79 -17.53
CA SER A 68 18.34 3.62 -18.38
C SER A 68 19.66 3.04 -18.91
N LEU A 69 19.77 1.69 -18.90
CA LEU A 69 20.88 0.97 -19.56
C LEU A 69 20.95 1.28 -21.06
N VAL A 70 19.88 1.76 -21.65
CA VAL A 70 19.75 2.06 -23.09
C VAL A 70 19.47 3.53 -23.36
N SER A 71 19.97 4.42 -22.50
CA SER A 71 19.77 5.87 -22.57
C SER A 71 20.05 6.45 -23.98
N ASP A 72 21.08 5.96 -24.66
CA ASP A 72 21.46 6.39 -26.01
C ASP A 72 20.39 6.06 -27.09
N SER A 73 19.54 5.08 -26.85
CA SER A 73 18.49 4.64 -27.78
C SER A 73 17.13 5.31 -27.52
N ILE A 74 16.96 6.03 -26.41
CA ILE A 74 15.67 6.61 -26.00
C ILE A 74 15.17 7.62 -27.04
N GLY A 75 16.04 8.47 -27.59
CA GLY A 75 15.68 9.44 -28.63
C GLY A 75 15.09 8.76 -29.87
N ILE A 76 15.69 7.66 -30.32
CA ILE A 76 15.20 6.89 -31.49
C ILE A 76 13.82 6.30 -31.21
N PHE A 77 13.60 5.77 -30.00
CA PHE A 77 12.31 5.19 -29.62
C PHE A 77 11.22 6.26 -29.45
N ASP A 78 11.58 7.43 -28.99
CA ASP A 78 10.66 8.57 -28.85
C ASP A 78 10.21 9.11 -30.21
N GLU A 79 11.13 9.30 -31.16
CA GLU A 79 10.82 9.70 -32.53
C GLU A 79 9.87 8.73 -33.22
N GLN A 80 9.92 7.43 -32.87
CA GLN A 80 9.01 6.40 -33.39
C GLN A 80 7.76 6.22 -32.54
N ALA A 81 7.50 7.09 -31.58
CA ALA A 81 6.35 7.02 -30.67
C ALA A 81 6.19 5.68 -29.92
N LEU A 82 7.31 4.98 -29.63
CA LEU A 82 7.31 3.72 -28.89
C LEU A 82 7.30 3.92 -27.37
N LEU A 83 7.55 5.14 -26.92
CA LEU A 83 7.66 5.50 -25.51
C LEU A 83 6.46 6.30 -25.02
N LYS A 84 6.31 6.28 -23.70
CA LYS A 84 5.42 7.15 -22.95
C LYS A 84 6.23 7.84 -21.86
N TRP A 85 6.10 9.15 -21.78
CA TRP A 85 6.76 9.99 -20.78
C TRP A 85 5.82 10.29 -19.61
N SER A 86 6.38 10.43 -18.42
CA SER A 86 5.69 11.02 -17.28
C SER A 86 5.36 12.51 -17.53
N SER A 87 4.45 13.06 -16.74
CA SER A 87 4.02 14.46 -16.89
C SER A 87 5.12 15.49 -16.68
N ASP A 88 6.19 15.13 -15.97
CA ASP A 88 7.39 15.95 -15.74
C ASP A 88 8.47 15.74 -16.80
N ASN A 89 8.27 14.85 -17.78
CA ASN A 89 9.21 14.45 -18.81
C ASN A 89 10.56 13.91 -18.28
N LEU A 90 10.61 13.39 -17.06
CA LEU A 90 11.83 12.82 -16.49
C LEU A 90 11.86 11.30 -16.62
N ASN A 91 10.71 10.66 -16.44
CA ASN A 91 10.60 9.21 -16.48
C ASN A 91 9.98 8.73 -17.79
N VAL A 92 10.48 7.59 -18.25
CA VAL A 92 10.10 6.98 -19.51
C VAL A 92 9.72 5.51 -19.31
N GLU A 93 8.73 5.05 -20.07
CA GLU A 93 8.35 3.65 -20.18
C GLU A 93 8.01 3.29 -21.63
N VAL A 94 8.21 2.02 -21.99
CA VAL A 94 7.75 1.50 -23.28
C VAL A 94 6.22 1.44 -23.28
N GLN A 95 5.59 1.87 -24.36
CA GLN A 95 4.15 1.78 -24.55
C GLN A 95 3.66 0.35 -24.29
N HIS A 96 2.56 0.20 -23.56
CA HIS A 96 2.10 -1.09 -23.03
C HIS A 96 1.93 -2.19 -24.10
N LEU A 97 1.38 -1.85 -25.28
CA LEU A 97 1.25 -2.80 -26.37
C LEU A 97 2.61 -3.27 -26.89
N ILE A 98 3.55 -2.33 -27.10
CA ILE A 98 4.90 -2.61 -27.58
C ILE A 98 5.65 -3.50 -26.58
N ARG A 99 5.55 -3.18 -25.28
CA ARG A 99 6.12 -3.96 -24.17
C ARG A 99 5.61 -5.41 -24.21
N ASN A 100 4.31 -5.62 -24.33
CA ASN A 100 3.71 -6.95 -24.36
C ASN A 100 4.14 -7.74 -25.61
N VAL A 101 4.15 -7.08 -26.77
CA VAL A 101 4.62 -7.69 -28.01
C VAL A 101 6.08 -8.13 -27.85
N ARG A 102 6.96 -7.24 -27.40
CA ARG A 102 8.39 -7.58 -27.24
C ARG A 102 8.61 -8.74 -26.26
N ARG A 103 7.93 -8.70 -25.11
CA ARG A 103 8.01 -9.80 -24.13
C ARG A 103 7.51 -11.13 -24.68
N SER A 104 6.45 -11.14 -25.47
CA SER A 104 5.89 -12.39 -26.04
C SER A 104 6.80 -13.08 -27.07
N PHE A 105 7.75 -12.38 -27.67
CA PHE A 105 8.73 -12.94 -28.59
C PHE A 105 9.99 -13.50 -27.90
N LEU A 106 10.11 -13.29 -26.59
CA LEU A 106 11.25 -13.76 -25.81
C LEU A 106 10.88 -15.04 -25.06
N ASP A 107 11.71 -16.06 -25.18
CA ASP A 107 11.59 -17.23 -24.33
C ASP A 107 12.04 -16.95 -22.90
N LEU A 108 11.72 -17.84 -21.96
CA LEU A 108 12.04 -17.65 -20.54
C LEU A 108 13.54 -17.49 -20.27
N ASN A 109 14.41 -18.17 -21.04
CA ASN A 109 15.85 -18.04 -20.84
C ASN A 109 16.35 -16.67 -21.33
N GLN A 110 15.83 -16.18 -22.45
CA GLN A 110 16.13 -14.85 -22.95
C GLN A 110 15.67 -13.77 -21.97
N GLN A 111 14.46 -13.89 -21.42
CA GLN A 111 13.96 -12.97 -20.40
C GLN A 111 14.85 -12.96 -19.15
N LYS A 112 15.23 -14.14 -18.63
CA LYS A 112 16.17 -14.24 -17.49
C LYS A 112 17.51 -13.58 -17.76
N GLN A 113 18.08 -13.75 -18.96
CA GLN A 113 19.33 -13.10 -19.34
C GLN A 113 19.22 -11.57 -19.39
N LEU A 114 18.08 -11.04 -19.89
CA LEU A 114 17.83 -9.60 -19.88
C LEU A 114 17.69 -9.08 -18.46
N HIS A 115 16.94 -9.77 -17.60
CA HIS A 115 16.82 -9.41 -16.18
C HIS A 115 18.17 -9.48 -15.46
N GLN A 116 19.04 -10.43 -15.78
CA GLN A 116 20.39 -10.47 -15.20
C GLN A 116 21.20 -9.23 -15.59
N LYS A 117 21.22 -8.84 -16.88
CA LYS A 117 21.92 -7.62 -17.34
C LYS A 117 21.39 -6.37 -16.65
N LEU A 118 20.07 -6.24 -16.50
CA LEU A 118 19.45 -5.12 -15.82
C LEU A 118 19.75 -5.13 -14.32
N SER A 119 19.78 -6.29 -13.68
CA SER A 119 20.23 -6.44 -12.29
C SER A 119 21.67 -5.95 -12.08
N GLU A 120 22.60 -6.33 -12.97
CA GLU A 120 23.98 -5.86 -12.93
C GLU A 120 24.07 -4.35 -13.14
N HIS A 121 23.29 -3.79 -14.05
CA HIS A 121 23.22 -2.36 -14.30
C HIS A 121 22.72 -1.59 -13.06
N TRP A 122 21.54 -1.96 -12.54
CA TRP A 122 20.94 -1.30 -11.37
C TRP A 122 21.77 -1.49 -10.09
N HIS A 123 22.57 -2.54 -9.99
CA HIS A 123 23.50 -2.71 -8.87
C HIS A 123 24.60 -1.66 -8.83
N ASN A 124 25.02 -1.16 -9.99
CA ASN A 124 26.15 -0.23 -10.14
C ASN A 124 25.75 1.25 -10.11
N ILE A 125 24.46 1.57 -10.02
CA ILE A 125 23.98 2.96 -9.95
C ILE A 125 23.70 3.33 -8.49
N SER A 126 23.88 4.63 -8.14
CA SER A 126 23.39 5.16 -6.87
C SER A 126 21.87 5.16 -6.89
N ARG A 127 21.24 4.53 -5.90
CA ARG A 127 19.82 4.19 -5.93
C ARG A 127 19.00 4.94 -4.89
N SER A 128 17.84 5.40 -5.31
CA SER A 128 16.71 5.74 -4.45
C SER A 128 16.00 4.47 -3.97
N VAL A 129 15.08 4.60 -3.02
CA VAL A 129 14.23 3.48 -2.55
C VAL A 129 13.47 2.82 -3.72
N GLN A 130 13.02 3.61 -4.70
CA GLN A 130 12.32 3.09 -5.89
C GLN A 130 13.26 2.25 -6.76
N GLU A 131 14.48 2.69 -6.96
CA GLU A 131 15.48 2.00 -7.78
C GLU A 131 15.99 0.73 -7.10
N ASP A 132 16.08 0.71 -5.77
CA ASP A 132 16.33 -0.53 -5.02
C ASP A 132 15.23 -1.58 -5.26
N MET A 133 13.99 -1.15 -5.40
CA MET A 133 12.88 -2.05 -5.73
C MET A 133 12.95 -2.56 -7.18
N ILE A 134 13.41 -1.74 -8.13
CA ILE A 134 13.68 -2.17 -9.52
C ILE A 134 14.79 -3.23 -9.54
N LEU A 135 15.89 -2.98 -8.83
CA LEU A 135 16.98 -3.95 -8.70
C LEU A 135 16.47 -5.29 -8.18
N LEU A 136 15.69 -5.25 -7.10
CA LEU A 136 15.11 -6.45 -6.49
C LEU A 136 14.20 -7.21 -7.46
N PHE A 137 13.39 -6.50 -8.24
CA PHE A 137 12.55 -7.11 -9.28
C PHE A 137 13.40 -7.87 -10.31
N HIS A 138 14.50 -7.27 -10.78
CA HIS A 138 15.38 -7.92 -11.75
C HIS A 138 16.16 -9.09 -11.14
N GLN A 139 16.58 -9.02 -9.89
CA GLN A 139 17.22 -10.13 -9.19
C GLN A 139 16.27 -11.33 -9.07
N ILE A 140 15.01 -11.11 -8.72
CA ILE A 140 14.01 -12.18 -8.64
C ILE A 140 13.69 -12.74 -10.03
N SER A 141 13.43 -11.88 -11.01
CA SER A 141 13.05 -12.28 -12.38
C SER A 141 14.17 -12.99 -13.12
N SER A 142 15.44 -12.76 -12.76
CA SER A 142 16.57 -13.54 -13.28
C SER A 142 16.65 -14.97 -12.71
N GLY A 143 15.84 -15.28 -11.70
CA GLY A 143 15.83 -16.60 -11.05
C GLY A 143 16.85 -16.74 -9.93
N ASN A 144 17.20 -15.64 -9.24
CA ASN A 144 18.10 -15.66 -8.10
C ASN A 144 17.66 -16.73 -7.07
N VAL A 145 18.61 -17.54 -6.60
CA VAL A 145 18.34 -18.62 -5.65
C VAL A 145 17.90 -18.12 -4.28
N ASN A 146 18.31 -16.92 -3.88
CA ASN A 146 18.03 -16.30 -2.58
C ASN A 146 16.78 -15.39 -2.61
N MET A 147 15.86 -15.60 -3.59
CA MET A 147 14.67 -14.74 -3.73
C MET A 147 13.76 -14.72 -2.49
N VAL A 148 13.73 -15.83 -1.74
CA VAL A 148 12.90 -15.94 -0.52
C VAL A 148 13.43 -14.99 0.54
N GLU A 149 14.74 -15.03 0.83
CA GLU A 149 15.40 -14.18 1.80
C GLU A 149 15.28 -12.69 1.41
N LEU A 150 15.50 -12.37 0.13
CA LEU A 150 15.40 -11.01 -0.40
C LEU A 150 13.99 -10.42 -0.20
N ILE A 151 12.95 -11.23 -0.43
CA ILE A 151 11.55 -10.80 -0.22
C ILE A 151 11.26 -10.69 1.28
N GLU A 152 11.73 -11.63 2.10
CA GLU A 152 11.50 -11.63 3.55
C GLU A 152 12.03 -10.36 4.20
N GLU A 153 13.23 -9.90 3.86
CA GLU A 153 13.81 -8.65 4.32
C GLU A 153 12.90 -7.45 4.06
N GLN A 154 12.22 -7.44 2.89
CA GLN A 154 11.30 -6.36 2.53
C GLN A 154 9.98 -6.39 3.31
N LEU A 155 9.61 -7.54 3.89
CA LEU A 155 8.37 -7.71 4.64
C LEU A 155 8.47 -7.24 6.11
N ILE A 156 9.67 -6.94 6.61
CA ILE A 156 9.88 -6.47 8.00
C ILE A 156 9.10 -5.17 8.24
N SER A 157 9.04 -4.28 7.24
CA SER A 157 8.29 -3.02 7.30
C SER A 157 7.45 -2.81 6.03
N ILE A 158 6.24 -3.36 5.99
CA ILE A 158 5.33 -3.14 4.86
C ILE A 158 4.68 -1.77 4.99
N SER A 159 5.01 -0.87 4.08
CA SER A 159 4.29 0.41 3.92
C SER A 159 3.24 0.33 2.80
N THR A 160 2.32 1.30 2.76
CA THR A 160 1.28 1.37 1.73
C THR A 160 1.86 1.36 0.31
N ASN A 161 2.88 2.19 0.05
CA ASN A 161 3.50 2.27 -1.28
C ASN A 161 4.29 0.99 -1.63
N LYS A 162 4.95 0.39 -0.65
CA LYS A 162 5.75 -0.82 -0.81
C LYS A 162 4.88 -2.05 -1.06
N SER A 163 3.67 -2.12 -0.50
CA SER A 163 2.80 -3.29 -0.60
C SER A 163 2.35 -3.59 -2.03
N ASN A 164 2.12 -2.57 -2.87
CA ASN A 164 1.76 -2.75 -4.27
C ASN A 164 2.90 -3.40 -5.05
N PHE A 165 4.11 -2.91 -4.84
CA PHE A 165 5.28 -3.44 -5.50
C PHE A 165 5.61 -4.87 -5.02
N LEU A 166 5.54 -5.13 -3.72
CA LEU A 166 5.77 -6.47 -3.15
C LEU A 166 4.77 -7.49 -3.69
N ALA A 167 3.51 -7.11 -3.94
CA ALA A 167 2.54 -8.00 -4.55
C ALA A 167 3.02 -8.48 -5.94
N VAL A 168 3.49 -7.56 -6.79
CA VAL A 168 4.03 -7.88 -8.12
C VAL A 168 5.29 -8.73 -8.03
N LEU A 169 6.20 -8.41 -7.11
CA LEU A 169 7.44 -9.18 -6.90
C LEU A 169 7.18 -10.62 -6.48
N ILE A 170 6.25 -10.81 -5.55
CA ILE A 170 5.93 -12.14 -5.03
C ILE A 170 5.20 -12.95 -6.09
N GLU A 171 4.31 -12.33 -6.89
CA GLU A 171 3.67 -12.98 -8.02
C GLU A 171 4.70 -13.47 -9.04
N GLN A 172 5.67 -12.63 -9.41
CA GLN A 172 6.78 -13.00 -10.28
C GLN A 172 7.64 -14.14 -9.69
N ALA A 173 7.89 -14.12 -8.39
CA ALA A 173 8.61 -15.20 -7.71
C ALA A 173 7.81 -16.52 -7.69
N LEU A 174 6.49 -16.45 -7.52
CA LEU A 174 5.59 -17.62 -7.58
C LEU A 174 5.48 -18.21 -8.97
N GLU A 175 5.56 -17.42 -10.06
CA GLU A 175 5.67 -17.96 -11.42
C GLU A 175 6.92 -18.83 -11.59
N LEU A 176 8.01 -18.50 -10.91
CA LEU A 176 9.25 -19.27 -10.96
C LEU A 176 9.26 -20.46 -9.98
N ARG A 177 8.56 -20.35 -8.84
CA ARG A 177 8.50 -21.37 -7.77
C ARG A 177 7.08 -21.49 -7.21
N PRO A 178 6.12 -22.07 -7.99
CA PRO A 178 4.70 -22.09 -7.62
C PRO A 178 4.39 -22.92 -6.38
N GLU A 179 5.24 -23.87 -5.99
CA GLU A 179 5.02 -24.73 -4.82
C GLU A 179 5.70 -24.20 -3.55
N SER A 180 6.27 -22.99 -3.57
CA SER A 180 6.98 -22.46 -2.41
C SER A 180 6.01 -21.98 -1.30
N SER A 181 5.94 -22.71 -0.20
CA SER A 181 5.17 -22.33 0.99
C SER A 181 5.56 -20.97 1.54
N ASP A 182 6.85 -20.60 1.50
CA ASP A 182 7.34 -19.29 1.93
C ASP A 182 6.79 -18.16 1.07
N LEU A 183 6.82 -18.32 -0.25
CA LEU A 183 6.28 -17.30 -1.16
C LEU A 183 4.76 -17.15 -1.02
N HIS A 184 4.03 -18.25 -0.82
CA HIS A 184 2.60 -18.20 -0.49
C HIS A 184 2.35 -17.49 0.85
N TYR A 185 3.17 -17.71 1.85
CA TYR A 185 3.08 -16.99 3.12
C TYR A 185 3.31 -15.48 2.93
N PHE A 186 4.29 -15.09 2.15
CA PHE A 186 4.57 -13.69 1.83
C PHE A 186 3.42 -13.03 1.05
N ALA A 187 2.89 -13.73 0.04
CA ALA A 187 1.72 -13.28 -0.71
C ALA A 187 0.49 -13.07 0.21
N ALA A 188 0.24 -14.01 1.12
CA ALA A 188 -0.84 -13.90 2.08
C ALA A 188 -0.66 -12.70 3.03
N LYS A 189 0.58 -12.43 3.51
CA LYS A 189 0.87 -11.24 4.34
C LYS A 189 0.59 -9.94 3.60
N VAL A 190 1.04 -9.83 2.35
CA VAL A 190 0.80 -8.65 1.52
C VAL A 190 -0.69 -8.51 1.23
N ALA A 191 -1.39 -9.59 0.88
CA ALA A 191 -2.84 -9.58 0.64
C ALA A 191 -3.63 -9.17 1.90
N ALA A 192 -3.22 -9.61 3.10
CA ALA A 192 -3.81 -9.18 4.37
C ALA A 192 -3.63 -7.68 4.60
N HIS A 193 -2.42 -7.15 4.34
CA HIS A 193 -2.13 -5.72 4.44
C HIS A 193 -2.97 -4.89 3.46
N ARG A 194 -3.20 -5.41 2.25
CA ARG A 194 -3.99 -4.78 1.18
C ARG A 194 -5.51 -5.02 1.30
N CYS A 195 -5.93 -5.81 2.29
CA CYS A 195 -7.33 -6.23 2.49
C CYS A 195 -7.93 -7.01 1.30
N GLU A 196 -7.12 -7.77 0.57
CA GLU A 196 -7.51 -8.56 -0.60
C GLU A 196 -7.92 -9.98 -0.18
N LEU A 197 -9.16 -10.12 0.31
CA LEU A 197 -9.67 -11.35 0.95
C LEU A 197 -9.56 -12.61 0.08
N SER A 198 -9.87 -12.53 -1.22
CA SER A 198 -9.83 -13.68 -2.13
C SER A 198 -8.39 -14.18 -2.32
N ILE A 199 -7.44 -13.27 -2.49
CA ILE A 199 -6.02 -13.56 -2.64
C ILE A 199 -5.46 -14.15 -1.34
N LEU A 200 -5.80 -13.54 -0.20
CA LEU A 200 -5.41 -14.04 1.13
C LEU A 200 -5.87 -15.49 1.35
N LYS A 201 -7.14 -15.80 1.07
CA LYS A 201 -7.70 -17.16 1.20
C LYS A 201 -6.98 -18.17 0.30
N HIS A 202 -6.73 -17.78 -0.96
CA HIS A 202 -6.03 -18.64 -1.92
C HIS A 202 -4.66 -19.04 -1.39
N HIS A 203 -3.88 -18.07 -0.93
CA HIS A 203 -2.52 -18.35 -0.47
C HIS A 203 -2.48 -19.10 0.86
N ILE A 204 -3.37 -18.83 1.82
CA ILE A 204 -3.45 -19.59 3.08
C ILE A 204 -3.63 -21.10 2.82
N GLY A 205 -4.35 -21.49 1.75
CA GLY A 205 -4.50 -22.88 1.36
C GLY A 205 -3.20 -23.60 1.02
N ASN A 206 -2.17 -22.87 0.59
CA ASN A 206 -0.88 -23.40 0.12
C ASN A 206 0.27 -23.22 1.12
N ILE A 207 -0.03 -22.87 2.37
CA ILE A 207 0.97 -22.65 3.44
C ILE A 207 0.95 -23.83 4.39
N GLU A 208 2.10 -24.14 5.01
CA GLU A 208 2.23 -25.12 6.07
C GLU A 208 1.41 -24.72 7.30
N GLU A 209 0.80 -25.70 7.98
CA GLU A 209 -0.15 -25.48 9.07
C GLU A 209 0.43 -24.65 10.23
N GLU A 210 1.71 -24.85 10.52
CA GLU A 210 2.40 -24.15 11.63
C GLU A 210 2.43 -22.61 11.45
N ARG A 211 2.41 -22.13 10.20
CA ARG A 211 2.51 -20.71 9.85
C ARG A 211 1.14 -20.03 9.60
N LYS A 212 0.05 -20.78 9.63
CA LYS A 212 -1.30 -20.26 9.30
C LYS A 212 -1.91 -19.40 10.40
N SER A 213 -1.50 -19.58 11.67
CA SER A 213 -2.19 -18.99 12.82
C SER A 213 -2.33 -17.46 12.73
N GLU A 214 -1.23 -16.76 12.42
CA GLU A 214 -1.23 -15.29 12.24
C GLU A 214 -2.17 -14.85 11.12
N LEU A 215 -2.11 -15.53 9.98
CA LEU A 215 -2.89 -15.19 8.78
C LEU A 215 -4.36 -15.52 8.96
N ASN A 216 -4.70 -16.61 9.62
CA ASN A 216 -6.08 -16.95 9.98
C ASN A 216 -6.68 -15.91 10.94
N LEU A 217 -5.88 -15.37 11.88
CA LEU A 217 -6.31 -14.26 12.71
C LEU A 217 -6.61 -13.01 11.87
N GLN A 218 -5.72 -12.65 10.95
CA GLN A 218 -5.93 -11.52 10.04
C GLN A 218 -7.17 -11.73 9.15
N LEU A 219 -7.34 -12.93 8.61
CA LEU A 219 -8.49 -13.29 7.80
C LEU A 219 -9.79 -13.15 8.60
N ALA A 220 -9.84 -13.66 9.84
CA ALA A 220 -10.99 -13.55 10.70
C ALA A 220 -11.38 -12.08 10.97
N TYR A 221 -10.39 -11.21 11.20
CA TYR A 221 -10.64 -9.76 11.34
C TYR A 221 -11.19 -9.14 10.06
N LEU A 222 -10.60 -9.43 8.90
CA LEU A 222 -11.05 -8.86 7.63
C LEU A 222 -12.44 -9.34 7.21
N GLU A 223 -12.82 -10.55 7.61
CA GLU A 223 -14.18 -11.11 7.41
C GLU A 223 -15.19 -10.64 8.49
N GLY A 224 -14.74 -9.92 9.50
CA GLY A 224 -15.59 -9.46 10.59
C GLY A 224 -16.01 -10.55 11.57
N ARG A 225 -15.34 -11.70 11.57
CA ARG A 225 -15.57 -12.83 12.48
C ARG A 225 -14.82 -12.61 13.79
N THR A 226 -15.29 -11.64 14.59
CA THR A 226 -14.60 -11.20 15.82
C THR A 226 -14.49 -12.30 16.87
N GLU A 227 -15.50 -13.14 17.05
CA GLU A 227 -15.47 -14.28 17.98
C GLU A 227 -14.44 -15.33 17.55
N ASP A 228 -14.35 -15.62 16.25
CA ASP A 228 -13.32 -16.51 15.72
C ASP A 228 -11.91 -15.93 15.91
N ALA A 229 -11.74 -14.63 15.71
CA ALA A 229 -10.47 -13.97 15.95
C ALA A 229 -10.00 -14.10 17.41
N GLU A 230 -10.91 -13.88 18.37
CA GLU A 230 -10.63 -14.07 19.80
C GLU A 230 -10.31 -15.54 20.14
N ARG A 231 -11.03 -16.48 19.54
CA ARG A 231 -10.77 -17.91 19.71
C ARG A 231 -9.39 -18.29 19.16
N ILE A 232 -9.06 -17.87 17.91
CA ILE A 232 -7.75 -18.11 17.27
C ILE A 232 -6.63 -17.51 18.13
N PHE A 233 -6.82 -16.26 18.57
CA PHE A 233 -5.84 -15.59 19.46
C PHE A 233 -5.63 -16.42 20.75
N SER A 234 -6.69 -16.78 21.45
CA SER A 234 -6.61 -17.50 22.72
C SER A 234 -5.96 -18.88 22.58
N GLN A 235 -6.27 -19.60 21.50
CA GLN A 235 -5.67 -20.93 21.24
C GLN A 235 -4.18 -20.88 20.96
N ASN A 236 -3.69 -19.76 20.39
CA ASN A 236 -2.27 -19.61 20.00
C ASN A 236 -1.41 -18.89 21.05
N MET A 237 -1.94 -18.46 22.19
CA MET A 237 -1.17 -17.80 23.24
C MET A 237 -0.07 -18.67 23.86
N ASN A 238 -0.16 -19.97 23.71
CA ASN A 238 0.85 -20.93 24.13
C ASN A 238 1.66 -21.49 22.94
N HIS A 239 1.65 -20.82 21.81
CA HIS A 239 2.44 -21.23 20.65
C HIS A 239 3.92 -21.30 20.98
N LYS A 240 4.62 -22.31 20.44
CA LYS A 240 6.04 -22.53 20.72
C LYS A 240 6.94 -21.41 20.21
N ASP A 241 6.53 -20.77 19.10
CA ASP A 241 7.26 -19.65 18.53
C ASP A 241 6.82 -18.31 19.16
N PRO A 242 7.69 -17.66 19.97
CA PRO A 242 7.39 -16.36 20.57
C PRO A 242 7.17 -15.25 19.54
N HIS A 243 7.74 -15.38 18.36
CA HIS A 243 7.59 -14.40 17.29
C HIS A 243 6.14 -14.35 16.80
N THR A 244 5.52 -15.51 16.57
CA THR A 244 4.11 -15.63 16.21
C THR A 244 3.20 -15.04 17.29
N VAL A 245 3.45 -15.35 18.57
CA VAL A 245 2.67 -14.80 19.70
C VAL A 245 2.75 -13.28 19.73
N ASN A 246 3.96 -12.71 19.62
CA ASN A 246 4.16 -11.27 19.63
C ASN A 246 3.45 -10.59 18.47
N LYS A 247 3.56 -11.11 17.25
CA LYS A 247 2.86 -10.57 16.08
C LYS A 247 1.34 -10.57 16.24
N MET A 248 0.78 -11.67 16.72
CA MET A 248 -0.65 -11.79 16.96
C MET A 248 -1.12 -10.80 18.02
N ALA A 249 -0.38 -10.65 19.12
CA ALA A 249 -0.72 -9.73 20.20
C ALA A 249 -0.62 -8.26 19.78
N ILE A 250 0.42 -7.87 19.05
CA ILE A 250 0.56 -6.51 18.47
C ILE A 250 -0.58 -6.22 17.50
N SER A 251 -0.89 -7.18 16.62
CA SER A 251 -1.98 -7.03 15.65
C SER A 251 -3.35 -6.87 16.32
N ALA A 252 -3.66 -7.71 17.33
CA ALA A 252 -4.91 -7.64 18.09
C ALA A 252 -5.04 -6.30 18.83
N ALA A 253 -4.00 -5.86 19.52
CA ALA A 253 -3.98 -4.61 20.27
C ALA A 253 -4.16 -3.39 19.34
N SER A 254 -3.43 -3.33 18.21
CA SER A 254 -3.56 -2.26 17.24
C SER A 254 -4.98 -2.19 16.65
N ARG A 255 -5.50 -3.35 16.22
CA ARG A 255 -6.87 -3.40 15.67
C ARG A 255 -7.92 -2.95 16.69
N ARG A 256 -7.81 -3.37 17.93
CA ARG A 256 -8.78 -3.01 18.97
C ARG A 256 -8.83 -1.50 19.20
N ILE A 257 -7.67 -0.81 19.13
CA ILE A 257 -7.59 0.65 19.21
C ILE A 257 -8.20 1.32 17.97
N ASP A 258 -7.94 0.78 16.79
CA ASP A 258 -8.32 1.41 15.53
C ASP A 258 -9.78 1.11 15.11
N ASP A 259 -10.41 0.04 15.64
CA ASP A 259 -11.79 -0.36 15.34
C ASP A 259 -12.80 0.44 16.18
N ARG A 260 -12.79 1.76 16.01
CA ARG A 260 -13.68 2.72 16.66
C ARG A 260 -13.93 3.94 15.79
N ILE A 261 -14.97 4.70 16.11
CA ILE A 261 -15.24 6.00 15.51
C ILE A 261 -14.83 7.14 16.49
N PHE A 262 -14.53 8.31 15.93
CA PHE A 262 -13.92 9.42 16.70
C PHE A 262 -14.84 10.01 17.81
N ASP A 263 -16.15 9.90 17.65
CA ASP A 263 -17.17 10.42 18.56
C ASP A 263 -17.81 9.32 19.46
N GLN A 264 -17.18 8.13 19.48
CA GLN A 264 -17.58 7.06 20.38
C GLN A 264 -17.01 7.29 21.78
N ASN A 265 -17.83 7.06 22.79
CA ASN A 265 -17.34 7.01 24.18
C ASN A 265 -16.33 5.87 24.34
N ILE A 266 -15.28 6.15 25.10
CA ILE A 266 -14.28 5.16 25.47
C ILE A 266 -14.92 4.22 26.49
N ASP A 267 -14.90 2.91 26.20
CA ASP A 267 -15.38 1.89 27.13
C ASP A 267 -14.18 1.25 27.88
N GLU A 268 -14.44 0.82 29.11
CA GLU A 268 -13.43 0.14 29.93
C GLU A 268 -13.00 -1.21 29.31
N GLU A 269 -13.88 -1.85 28.55
CA GLU A 269 -13.59 -3.09 27.83
C GLU A 269 -12.48 -2.89 26.79
N LEU A 270 -12.51 -1.77 26.05
CA LEU A 270 -11.44 -1.41 25.11
C LEU A 270 -10.06 -1.36 25.79
N ILE A 271 -9.99 -0.66 26.93
CA ILE A 271 -8.75 -0.52 27.70
C ILE A 271 -8.27 -1.86 28.21
N ALA A 272 -9.17 -2.66 28.78
CA ALA A 272 -8.89 -3.99 29.30
C ALA A 272 -8.39 -4.94 28.21
N ASP A 273 -9.03 -4.96 27.03
CA ASP A 273 -8.61 -5.77 25.90
C ASP A 273 -7.20 -5.41 25.44
N VAL A 274 -6.91 -4.12 25.25
CA VAL A 274 -5.58 -3.66 24.81
C VAL A 274 -4.51 -4.03 25.82
N ARG A 275 -4.77 -3.85 27.13
CA ARG A 275 -3.86 -4.27 28.20
C ARG A 275 -3.64 -5.78 28.19
N LYS A 276 -4.68 -6.59 28.01
CA LYS A 276 -4.62 -8.05 27.87
C LYS A 276 -3.68 -8.45 26.74
N TYR A 277 -3.82 -7.85 25.55
CA TYR A 277 -2.96 -8.16 24.42
C TYR A 277 -1.51 -7.73 24.66
N LEU A 278 -1.27 -6.52 25.18
CA LEU A 278 0.08 -6.03 25.49
C LEU A 278 0.79 -6.89 26.54
N SER A 279 0.07 -7.49 27.50
CA SER A 279 0.64 -8.37 28.53
C SER A 279 1.19 -9.69 27.97
N LYS A 280 0.85 -10.06 26.74
CA LYS A 280 1.34 -11.29 26.08
C LYS A 280 2.61 -11.08 25.26
N ILE A 281 3.07 -9.84 25.12
CA ILE A 281 4.22 -9.51 24.30
C ILE A 281 5.51 -9.67 25.09
N ASP A 282 6.43 -10.50 24.57
CA ASP A 282 7.78 -10.69 25.11
C ASP A 282 8.84 -10.41 24.03
N ILE A 283 9.28 -9.16 23.98
CA ILE A 283 10.27 -8.68 23.00
C ILE A 283 11.70 -9.19 23.26
N SER A 284 11.97 -9.77 24.45
CA SER A 284 13.31 -10.27 24.79
C SER A 284 13.74 -11.44 23.91
N LYS A 285 12.75 -12.16 23.37
CA LYS A 285 12.95 -13.36 22.54
C LYS A 285 12.99 -13.05 21.02
N LEU A 286 12.87 -11.79 20.63
CA LEU A 286 12.93 -11.40 19.23
C LEU A 286 14.37 -11.13 18.78
N ASN A 287 14.68 -11.48 17.52
CA ASN A 287 15.95 -11.10 16.91
C ASN A 287 16.05 -9.56 16.75
N LYS A 288 17.28 -9.04 16.53
CA LYS A 288 17.54 -7.60 16.55
C LYS A 288 16.73 -6.81 15.50
N GLU A 289 16.57 -7.38 14.31
CA GLU A 289 15.93 -6.72 13.17
C GLU A 289 14.42 -6.56 13.40
N VAL A 290 13.74 -7.63 13.78
CA VAL A 290 12.30 -7.63 14.07
C VAL A 290 11.98 -6.87 15.37
N LYS A 291 12.91 -6.86 16.32
CA LYS A 291 12.75 -6.20 17.62
C LYS A 291 12.53 -4.69 17.47
N SER A 292 13.25 -4.02 16.58
CA SER A 292 13.09 -2.58 16.36
C SER A 292 11.68 -2.24 15.84
N ALA A 293 11.20 -2.95 14.81
CA ALA A 293 9.85 -2.74 14.27
C ALA A 293 8.75 -3.05 15.31
N ALA A 294 8.93 -4.13 16.10
CA ALA A 294 8.01 -4.49 17.18
C ALA A 294 7.97 -3.42 18.28
N LEU A 295 9.13 -2.87 18.67
CA LEU A 295 9.21 -1.78 19.65
C LEU A 295 8.47 -0.54 19.20
N ILE A 296 8.62 -0.13 17.91
CA ILE A 296 7.87 1.00 17.33
C ILE A 296 6.38 0.73 17.46
N ALA A 297 5.89 -0.42 16.98
CA ALA A 297 4.48 -0.76 17.01
C ALA A 297 3.90 -0.78 18.43
N ILE A 298 4.61 -1.40 19.38
CA ILE A 298 4.21 -1.45 20.79
C ILE A 298 4.16 -0.05 21.40
N THR A 299 5.14 0.80 21.08
CA THR A 299 5.21 2.16 21.62
C THR A 299 4.04 3.01 21.11
N VAL A 300 3.67 2.87 19.83
CA VAL A 300 2.47 3.52 19.24
C VAL A 300 1.19 3.05 19.92
N ILE A 301 1.06 1.75 20.18
CA ILE A 301 -0.09 1.18 20.91
C ILE A 301 -0.15 1.72 22.34
N LYS A 302 0.97 1.73 23.07
CA LYS A 302 1.06 2.26 24.43
C LYS A 302 0.76 3.76 24.49
N HIS A 303 1.23 4.53 23.53
CA HIS A 303 0.88 5.94 23.40
C HIS A 303 -0.62 6.12 23.25
N SER A 304 -1.25 5.37 22.34
CA SER A 304 -2.69 5.46 22.12
C SER A 304 -3.49 5.01 23.36
N LEU A 305 -3.02 3.98 24.06
CA LEU A 305 -3.62 3.52 25.31
C LEU A 305 -3.50 4.58 26.41
N ALA A 306 -2.34 5.22 26.56
CA ALA A 306 -2.16 6.30 27.53
C ALA A 306 -3.12 7.48 27.31
N LEU A 307 -3.37 7.88 26.04
CA LEU A 307 -4.37 8.89 25.73
C LEU A 307 -5.80 8.44 26.07
N LEU A 308 -6.12 7.14 25.87
CA LEU A 308 -7.42 6.57 26.26
C LEU A 308 -7.60 6.57 27.79
N GLU A 309 -6.54 6.40 28.52
CA GLU A 309 -6.50 6.42 30.00
C GLU A 309 -6.33 7.84 30.58
N SER A 310 -6.29 8.87 29.72
CA SER A 310 -6.06 10.26 30.07
C SER A 310 -4.69 10.53 30.76
N ASP A 311 -3.71 9.66 30.51
CA ASP A 311 -2.33 9.82 31.00
C ASP A 311 -1.45 10.51 29.94
N ILE A 312 -1.54 11.83 29.86
CA ILE A 312 -0.77 12.63 28.89
C ILE A 312 0.74 12.53 29.12
N ASN A 313 1.18 12.39 30.38
CA ASN A 313 2.61 12.31 30.71
C ASN A 313 3.23 11.00 30.18
N ALA A 314 2.51 9.89 30.30
CA ALA A 314 2.94 8.62 29.69
C ALA A 314 2.94 8.70 28.16
N ALA A 315 1.91 9.33 27.56
CA ALA A 315 1.85 9.53 26.12
C ALA A 315 3.04 10.35 25.60
N GLU A 316 3.44 11.41 26.29
CA GLU A 316 4.61 12.22 25.93
C GLU A 316 5.91 11.42 25.96
N LYS A 317 6.13 10.60 27.00
CA LYS A 317 7.30 9.71 27.09
C LYS A 317 7.35 8.73 25.91
N PHE A 318 6.21 8.16 25.54
CA PHE A 318 6.15 7.23 24.40
C PHE A 318 6.42 7.93 23.06
N SER A 319 5.92 9.14 22.83
CA SER A 319 6.22 9.86 21.58
C SER A 319 7.71 10.23 21.47
N LEU A 320 8.35 10.62 22.56
CA LEU A 320 9.78 10.91 22.58
C LEU A 320 10.62 9.64 22.30
N SER A 321 10.26 8.52 22.93
CA SER A 321 10.99 7.26 22.73
C SER A 321 10.88 6.73 21.28
N VAL A 322 9.82 7.04 20.56
CA VAL A 322 9.73 6.73 19.11
C VAL A 322 10.77 7.54 18.32
N GLY A 323 10.95 8.82 18.62
CA GLY A 323 11.94 9.68 17.95
C GLY A 323 13.39 9.19 18.09
N GLU A 324 13.70 8.43 19.17
CA GLU A 324 15.03 7.86 19.39
C GLU A 324 15.31 6.61 18.54
N LEU A 325 14.30 6.04 17.87
CA LEU A 325 14.40 4.77 17.11
C LEU A 325 14.85 4.93 15.67
N GLY A 326 15.08 6.17 15.17
CA GLY A 326 15.66 6.45 13.86
C GLY A 326 14.87 7.45 13.00
N LEU A 327 15.42 7.81 11.83
CA LEU A 327 14.87 8.87 10.96
C LEU A 327 13.44 8.61 10.45
N GLU A 328 13.07 7.36 10.14
CA GLU A 328 11.69 7.01 9.74
C GLU A 328 10.69 7.21 10.89
N ALA A 329 11.15 7.19 12.12
CA ALA A 329 10.35 7.39 13.31
C ALA A 329 9.95 8.87 13.53
N GLU A 330 10.62 9.81 12.89
CA GLU A 330 10.35 11.25 13.05
C GLU A 330 8.95 11.62 12.53
N SER A 331 8.58 11.10 11.35
CA SER A 331 7.23 11.24 10.81
C SER A 331 6.16 10.65 11.74
N LEU A 332 6.44 9.51 12.33
CA LEU A 332 5.55 8.85 13.27
C LEU A 332 5.45 9.62 14.59
N MET A 333 6.55 10.15 15.10
CA MET A 333 6.57 11.00 16.28
C MET A 333 5.67 12.24 16.09
N LEU A 334 5.68 12.87 14.91
CA LEU A 334 4.80 14.01 14.62
C LEU A 334 3.31 13.61 14.64
N ILE A 335 2.95 12.43 14.16
CA ILE A 335 1.59 11.89 14.25
C ILE A 335 1.17 11.73 15.73
N LEU A 336 2.05 11.15 16.55
CA LEU A 336 1.77 10.92 17.97
C LEU A 336 1.61 12.26 18.73
N ARG A 337 2.51 13.22 18.48
CA ARG A 337 2.42 14.58 19.08
C ARG A 337 1.16 15.32 18.62
N SER A 338 0.73 15.16 17.37
CA SER A 338 -0.52 15.73 16.89
C SER A 338 -1.73 15.19 17.65
N LYS A 339 -1.76 13.90 17.96
CA LYS A 339 -2.79 13.29 18.79
C LYS A 339 -2.77 13.83 20.22
N GLN A 340 -1.58 14.12 20.78
CA GLN A 340 -1.45 14.76 22.11
C GLN A 340 -2.00 16.17 22.12
N GLN A 341 -1.69 16.99 21.11
CA GLN A 341 -2.24 18.35 21.01
C GLN A 341 -3.78 18.32 20.90
N ILE A 342 -4.31 17.39 20.10
CA ILE A 342 -5.76 17.20 20.02
C ILE A 342 -6.37 16.75 21.35
N PHE A 343 -5.69 15.90 22.11
CA PHE A 343 -6.14 15.53 23.45
C PHE A 343 -6.17 16.72 24.40
N ARG A 344 -5.12 17.57 24.40
CA ARG A 344 -5.06 18.80 25.19
C ARG A 344 -6.15 19.80 24.79
N LEU A 345 -6.44 19.94 23.48
CA LEU A 345 -7.55 20.75 23.00
C LEU A 345 -8.89 20.25 23.56
N LYS A 346 -9.14 18.94 23.52
CA LYS A 346 -10.38 18.35 24.04
C LYS A 346 -10.55 18.56 25.55
N ASN A 347 -9.45 18.71 26.28
CA ASN A 347 -9.43 18.97 27.72
C ASN A 347 -9.39 20.50 28.06
N ASN A 348 -9.48 21.38 27.04
CA ASN A 348 -9.37 22.82 27.18
C ASN A 348 -8.04 23.31 27.81
N GLU A 349 -6.95 22.58 27.61
CA GLU A 349 -5.60 22.92 28.07
C GLU A 349 -4.88 23.87 27.10
N ILE A 350 -5.25 23.85 25.83
CA ILE A 350 -4.71 24.74 24.79
C ILE A 350 -5.84 25.24 23.88
N SER A 351 -5.59 26.36 23.19
CA SER A 351 -6.55 26.95 22.26
C SER A 351 -6.67 26.20 20.93
N ILE A 352 -7.74 26.46 20.19
CA ILE A 352 -7.96 25.95 18.83
C ILE A 352 -6.87 26.50 17.92
N GLU A 353 -6.52 27.76 18.01
CA GLU A 353 -5.52 28.45 17.20
C GLU A 353 -4.13 27.82 17.38
N GLU A 354 -3.70 27.57 18.62
CA GLU A 354 -2.44 26.89 18.93
C GLU A 354 -2.41 25.48 18.34
N THR A 355 -3.52 24.75 18.42
CA THR A 355 -3.64 23.41 17.86
C THR A 355 -3.53 23.42 16.34
N ILE A 356 -4.23 24.33 15.65
CA ILE A 356 -4.16 24.47 14.19
C ILE A 356 -2.74 24.80 13.75
N GLN A 357 -2.10 25.79 14.41
CA GLN A 357 -0.72 26.14 14.08
C GLN A 357 0.25 24.97 14.23
N PHE A 358 0.11 24.18 15.28
CA PHE A 358 0.92 22.97 15.47
C PHE A 358 0.68 21.95 14.33
N ILE A 359 -0.59 21.69 14.00
CA ILE A 359 -0.98 20.75 12.96
C ILE A 359 -0.47 21.19 11.58
N ASP A 360 -0.58 22.49 11.25
CA ASP A 360 -0.10 23.03 9.97
C ASP A 360 1.43 22.87 9.83
N ASN A 361 2.18 23.11 10.90
CA ASN A 361 3.61 22.87 10.94
C ASN A 361 3.94 21.37 10.78
N ALA A 362 3.23 20.50 11.49
CA ALA A 362 3.42 19.07 11.40
C ALA A 362 3.11 18.52 10.00
N VAL A 363 2.02 18.98 9.37
CA VAL A 363 1.64 18.64 8.00
C VAL A 363 2.70 19.08 6.99
N SER A 364 3.19 20.32 7.12
CA SER A 364 4.21 20.88 6.21
C SER A 364 5.56 20.15 6.30
N SER A 365 5.86 19.54 7.43
CA SER A 365 7.08 18.78 7.67
C SER A 365 7.00 17.32 7.18
N GLN A 366 5.80 16.84 6.77
CA GLN A 366 5.62 15.47 6.31
C GLN A 366 5.92 15.33 4.83
N THR A 367 6.76 14.38 4.48
CA THR A 367 6.99 13.95 3.09
C THR A 367 5.95 12.91 2.63
N ASN A 368 5.42 12.13 3.56
CA ASN A 368 4.39 11.14 3.26
C ASN A 368 2.99 11.79 3.32
N LEU A 369 2.36 11.88 2.16
CA LEU A 369 1.07 12.55 1.99
C LEU A 369 -0.08 11.86 2.77
N ILE A 370 -0.05 10.55 2.94
CA ILE A 370 -1.06 9.82 3.73
C ILE A 370 -0.94 10.17 5.21
N TYR A 371 0.27 10.34 5.72
CA TYR A 371 0.50 10.77 7.10
C TYR A 371 0.07 12.21 7.31
N SER A 372 0.41 13.09 6.36
CA SER A 372 -0.04 14.49 6.33
C SER A 372 -1.57 14.59 6.43
N ASP A 373 -2.29 13.89 5.55
CA ASP A 373 -3.75 13.87 5.57
C ASP A 373 -4.32 13.25 6.85
N SER A 374 -3.68 12.19 7.38
CA SER A 374 -4.12 11.56 8.63
C SER A 374 -3.98 12.50 9.85
N ILE A 375 -2.92 13.29 9.89
CA ILE A 375 -2.71 14.32 10.93
C ILE A 375 -3.83 15.35 10.85
N ARG A 376 -4.09 15.90 9.67
CA ARG A 376 -5.15 16.89 9.47
C ARG A 376 -6.54 16.32 9.74
N LEU A 377 -6.81 15.08 9.34
CA LEU A 377 -8.09 14.42 9.61
C LEU A 377 -8.36 14.26 11.12
N ASN A 378 -7.33 13.96 11.91
CA ASN A 378 -7.47 13.94 13.38
C ASN A 378 -7.93 15.30 13.94
N LEU A 379 -7.43 16.42 13.39
CA LEU A 379 -7.89 17.77 13.76
C LEU A 379 -9.35 17.99 13.35
N VAL A 380 -9.73 17.62 12.13
CA VAL A 380 -11.12 17.74 11.65
C VAL A 380 -12.09 17.03 12.60
N GLU A 381 -11.79 15.76 12.93
CA GLU A 381 -12.60 14.97 13.86
C GLU A 381 -12.72 15.61 15.24
N ALA A 382 -11.64 16.22 15.72
CA ALA A 382 -11.64 16.91 16.99
C ALA A 382 -12.47 18.20 16.97
N LEU A 383 -12.47 18.95 15.87
CA LEU A 383 -13.18 20.22 15.72
C LEU A 383 -14.69 20.05 15.50
N ILE A 384 -15.16 18.92 14.93
CA ILE A 384 -16.59 18.69 14.65
C ILE A 384 -17.50 19.03 15.86
N PRO A 385 -17.22 18.60 17.09
CA PRO A 385 -18.07 18.92 18.23
C PRO A 385 -17.93 20.36 18.77
N PHE A 386 -16.86 21.09 18.41
CA PHE A 386 -16.59 22.44 18.90
C PHE A 386 -17.00 23.54 17.92
N ASP A 387 -16.55 23.39 16.65
CA ASP A 387 -16.82 24.33 15.57
C ASP A 387 -16.91 23.61 14.22
N ILE A 388 -18.14 23.32 13.82
CA ILE A 388 -18.43 22.59 12.57
C ILE A 388 -18.00 23.36 11.32
N LYS A 389 -17.99 24.70 11.36
CA LYS A 389 -17.56 25.53 10.22
C LYS A 389 -16.06 25.45 10.05
N LEU A 390 -15.31 25.62 11.12
CA LEU A 390 -13.86 25.52 11.14
C LEU A 390 -13.42 24.09 10.79
N ALA A 391 -14.10 23.07 11.31
CA ALA A 391 -13.88 21.67 10.92
C ALA A 391 -14.03 21.47 9.41
N ASN A 392 -15.05 22.07 8.78
CA ASN A 392 -15.27 21.99 7.34
C ASN A 392 -14.18 22.73 6.54
N GLU A 393 -13.68 23.87 7.04
CA GLU A 393 -12.55 24.57 6.43
C GLU A 393 -11.30 23.69 6.41
N GLN A 394 -10.97 23.06 7.53
CA GLN A 394 -9.86 22.12 7.62
C GLN A 394 -10.08 20.86 6.75
N PHE A 395 -11.31 20.37 6.66
CA PHE A 395 -11.66 19.23 5.81
C PHE A 395 -11.43 19.50 4.32
N LYS A 396 -11.68 20.70 3.84
CA LYS A 396 -11.44 21.10 2.43
C LYS A 396 -9.96 21.09 2.04
N LEU A 397 -9.04 21.08 3.00
CA LEU A 397 -7.61 20.98 2.78
C LEU A 397 -7.13 19.53 2.59
N LEU A 398 -7.99 18.55 2.91
CA LEU A 398 -7.69 17.13 2.71
C LEU A 398 -7.83 16.76 1.23
N ARG A 399 -6.96 15.88 0.77
CA ARG A 399 -7.10 15.26 -0.55
C ARG A 399 -8.30 14.32 -0.58
N LYS A 400 -8.93 14.24 -1.75
CA LYS A 400 -9.94 13.22 -1.97
C LYS A 400 -9.28 11.84 -1.98
N PRO A 401 -9.96 10.81 -1.43
CA PRO A 401 -9.49 9.45 -1.55
C PRO A 401 -9.28 9.00 -2.98
N GLU A 402 -8.23 8.23 -3.22
CA GLU A 402 -7.85 7.62 -4.50
C GLU A 402 -8.23 6.13 -4.45
N ASP A 403 -8.75 5.58 -5.56
CA ASP A 403 -9.29 4.21 -5.60
C ASP A 403 -8.20 3.13 -5.78
N ASP A 404 -7.02 3.52 -6.25
CA ASP A 404 -5.91 2.62 -6.57
C ASP A 404 -4.98 2.30 -5.38
N ILE A 405 -5.09 3.06 -4.28
CA ILE A 405 -4.30 2.82 -3.07
C ILE A 405 -4.94 1.72 -2.23
N LYS A 406 -4.27 0.57 -2.14
CA LYS A 406 -4.72 -0.58 -1.36
C LYS A 406 -3.85 -0.81 -0.14
N SER A 407 -4.33 -0.38 1.03
CA SER A 407 -3.75 -0.78 2.31
C SER A 407 -4.76 -0.63 3.44
N ASN A 408 -4.61 -1.43 4.48
CA ASN A 408 -5.46 -1.37 5.66
C ASN A 408 -5.46 0.03 6.31
N THR A 409 -4.28 0.66 6.40
CA THR A 409 -4.12 2.02 6.95
C THR A 409 -4.85 3.05 6.09
N TYR A 410 -4.75 2.94 4.77
CA TYR A 410 -5.43 3.86 3.87
C TYR A 410 -6.96 3.68 3.89
N TYR A 411 -7.45 2.44 3.91
CA TYR A 411 -8.89 2.21 4.04
C TYR A 411 -9.46 2.79 5.34
N ARG A 412 -8.73 2.71 6.47
CA ARG A 412 -9.14 3.38 7.72
C ARG A 412 -9.20 4.90 7.57
N TYR A 413 -8.23 5.50 6.88
CA TYR A 413 -8.26 6.92 6.54
C TYR A 413 -9.50 7.25 5.69
N VAL A 414 -9.76 6.51 4.62
CA VAL A 414 -10.90 6.73 3.71
C VAL A 414 -12.24 6.58 4.44
N ALA A 415 -12.38 5.57 5.30
CA ALA A 415 -13.60 5.36 6.09
C ALA A 415 -13.91 6.56 7.01
N ARG A 416 -12.89 7.08 7.69
CA ARG A 416 -12.99 8.28 8.55
C ARG A 416 -13.25 9.54 7.73
N TRP A 417 -12.63 9.67 6.56
CA TRP A 417 -12.89 10.78 5.63
C TRP A 417 -14.36 10.83 5.21
N TRP A 418 -14.96 9.70 4.82
CA TRP A 418 -16.38 9.61 4.49
C TRP A 418 -17.27 9.92 5.70
N LEU A 419 -16.89 9.45 6.89
CA LEU A 419 -17.60 9.78 8.11
C LEU A 419 -17.60 11.29 8.37
N CYS A 420 -16.46 11.95 8.30
CA CYS A 420 -16.35 13.41 8.44
C CYS A 420 -17.18 14.15 7.39
N LYS A 421 -17.11 13.72 6.11
CA LYS A 421 -17.91 14.30 5.02
C LYS A 421 -19.41 14.27 5.33
N SER A 422 -19.89 13.24 6.02
CA SER A 422 -21.30 13.12 6.39
C SER A 422 -21.81 14.24 7.30
N TYR A 423 -20.91 14.89 8.06
CA TYR A 423 -21.25 16.05 8.91
C TYR A 423 -21.33 17.37 8.12
N PHE A 424 -20.61 17.46 6.99
CA PHE A 424 -20.52 18.69 6.20
C PHE A 424 -21.46 18.71 5.00
N SER A 425 -22.02 17.58 4.62
CA SER A 425 -22.89 17.43 3.44
C SER A 425 -24.26 16.83 3.82
N PRO A 426 -25.19 17.63 4.38
CA PRO A 426 -26.49 17.12 4.82
C PRO A 426 -27.29 16.38 3.72
N SER A 427 -27.23 16.86 2.47
CA SER A 427 -27.91 16.25 1.32
C SER A 427 -27.34 14.89 0.92
N GLU A 428 -26.06 14.63 1.22
CA GLU A 428 -25.35 13.38 0.91
C GLU A 428 -25.11 12.52 2.17
N LYS A 429 -25.61 12.91 3.32
CA LYS A 429 -25.29 12.29 4.62
C LYS A 429 -25.43 10.77 4.60
N LEU A 430 -26.57 10.27 4.12
CA LEU A 430 -26.82 8.82 4.08
C LEU A 430 -25.86 8.07 3.13
N THR A 431 -25.53 8.67 1.99
CA THR A 431 -24.55 8.11 1.06
C THR A 431 -23.17 8.07 1.71
N CYS A 432 -22.72 9.18 2.32
CA CYS A 432 -21.42 9.23 3.01
C CYS A 432 -21.33 8.22 4.15
N LEU A 433 -22.39 8.01 4.92
CA LEU A 433 -22.41 7.00 5.97
C LEU A 433 -22.33 5.58 5.40
N ARG A 434 -23.04 5.27 4.30
CA ARG A 434 -22.94 3.95 3.63
C ARG A 434 -21.54 3.68 3.11
N GLU A 435 -20.90 4.68 2.47
CA GLU A 435 -19.50 4.57 2.04
C GLU A 435 -18.56 4.35 3.23
N SER A 436 -18.70 5.13 4.30
CA SER A 436 -17.91 4.92 5.51
C SER A 436 -18.05 3.50 6.07
N ILE A 437 -19.29 2.98 6.18
CA ILE A 437 -19.56 1.62 6.63
C ILE A 437 -18.90 0.58 5.72
N SER A 438 -19.06 0.73 4.40
CA SER A 438 -18.46 -0.18 3.41
C SER A 438 -16.94 -0.26 3.55
N VAL A 439 -16.29 0.89 3.66
CA VAL A 439 -14.83 0.96 3.78
C VAL A 439 -14.34 0.49 5.15
N HIS A 440 -15.07 0.76 6.25
CA HIS A 440 -14.76 0.18 7.56
C HIS A 440 -14.79 -1.35 7.52
N LYS A 441 -15.79 -1.95 6.85
CA LYS A 441 -15.86 -3.41 6.65
C LYS A 441 -14.67 -3.92 5.85
N THR A 442 -14.29 -3.25 4.76
CA THR A 442 -13.10 -3.61 3.97
C THR A 442 -11.84 -3.59 4.82
N ALA A 443 -11.68 -2.60 5.69
CA ALA A 443 -10.56 -2.50 6.62
C ALA A 443 -10.63 -3.52 7.78
N GLY A 444 -11.71 -4.30 7.91
CA GLY A 444 -11.96 -5.20 9.02
C GLY A 444 -12.30 -4.48 10.34
N CYS A 445 -12.72 -3.22 10.29
CA CYS A 445 -13.17 -2.42 11.43
C CYS A 445 -14.67 -2.65 11.66
N THR A 446 -15.02 -3.81 12.16
CA THR A 446 -16.41 -4.27 12.25
C THR A 446 -17.21 -3.66 13.38
N ARG A 447 -16.58 -3.30 14.51
CA ARG A 447 -17.26 -2.59 15.61
C ARG A 447 -17.63 -1.18 15.18
N ALA A 448 -16.69 -0.45 14.54
CA ALA A 448 -16.96 0.87 13.95
C ALA A 448 -18.10 0.82 12.92
N ALA A 449 -18.08 -0.18 12.02
CA ALA A 449 -19.12 -0.39 11.03
C ALA A 449 -20.48 -0.63 11.68
N LYS A 450 -20.59 -1.51 12.69
CA LYS A 450 -21.84 -1.79 13.41
C LYS A 450 -22.43 -0.56 14.10
N ILE A 451 -21.59 0.29 14.71
CA ILE A 451 -22.04 1.55 15.33
C ILE A 451 -22.64 2.46 14.28
N LEU A 452 -21.96 2.59 13.10
CA LEU A 452 -22.46 3.44 12.02
C LEU A 452 -23.74 2.86 11.37
N GLU A 453 -23.88 1.53 11.27
CA GLU A 453 -25.12 0.86 10.83
C GLU A 453 -26.29 1.19 11.77
N SER A 454 -26.07 1.12 13.07
CA SER A 454 -27.09 1.48 14.06
C SER A 454 -27.52 2.94 13.92
N ARG A 455 -26.57 3.85 13.68
CA ARG A 455 -26.87 5.26 13.38
C ARG A 455 -27.65 5.40 12.06
N LEU A 456 -27.26 4.71 11.02
CA LEU A 456 -27.93 4.75 9.72
C LEU A 456 -29.41 4.34 9.86
N HIS A 457 -29.70 3.26 10.61
CA HIS A 457 -31.06 2.81 10.89
C HIS A 457 -31.90 3.84 11.66
N SER A 458 -31.29 4.71 12.46
CA SER A 458 -32.03 5.74 13.18
C SER A 458 -32.46 6.92 12.29
N PHE A 459 -31.96 7.02 11.05
CA PHE A 459 -32.33 8.04 10.08
C PHE A 459 -33.31 7.54 9.01
N VAL A 460 -33.60 6.24 8.96
CA VAL A 460 -34.56 5.59 8.07
C VAL A 460 -35.83 5.26 8.87
#